data_ce88ffb9b66fe99e4aeb0ae1fbc07ff4
#
_entry.id   ce88ffb9b66fe99e4aeb0ae1fbc07ff4
#
_cell.length_a   1.000
_cell.length_b   1.000
_cell.length_c   1.000
_cell.angle_alpha   90.00
_cell.angle_beta   90.00
_cell.angle_gamma   90.00
#
_symmetry.space_group_name_H-M   'P 1'
#
loop_
_entity.id
_entity.type
_entity.pdbx_description
1 polymer ?
#
loop_
_entity_poly.entity_id
_entity_poly.type
_entity_poly.pdbx_seq_one_letter_code
_entity_poly.pdbx_strand_id
1 'polypeptide(L)'
;MEIEYICSHTIATQSDAGQQLWMMMGDFNSRSRLDNRVYNYPDDDTRLLVHDYIAEHTPYVDVIAEKHPGEFHTTTHGQSRIDFVYCTQPLCERITRAEVIVDDFTEPVRDPGKLSNFYHPSDHRPILVDFDMK
;
A
#
# COMPACT_ATOMS: atom_id res chain seq x y z
N MET A 1 -2.04 -6.82 18.47
CA MET A 1 -1.63 -6.77 17.05
C MET A 1 -0.73 -5.54 16.86
N GLU A 2 0.34 -5.68 16.11
CA GLU A 2 1.32 -4.60 15.92
C GLU A 2 0.70 -3.32 15.35
N ILE A 3 -0.24 -3.45 14.42
CA ILE A 3 -0.89 -2.30 13.81
C ILE A 3 -1.70 -1.48 14.83
N GLU A 4 -2.31 -2.12 15.80
CA GLU A 4 -3.00 -1.43 16.90
C GLU A 4 -2.02 -0.58 17.71
N TYR A 5 -0.87 -1.16 18.02
CA TYR A 5 0.18 -0.46 18.76
C TYR A 5 0.68 0.76 17.98
N ILE A 6 1.02 0.57 16.70
CA ILE A 6 1.51 1.65 15.84
C ILE A 6 0.48 2.77 15.75
N CYS A 7 -0.76 2.46 15.42
CA CYS A 7 -1.81 3.46 15.24
C CYS A 7 -2.12 4.19 16.55
N SER A 8 -2.19 3.47 17.68
CA SER A 8 -2.51 4.08 18.97
C SER A 8 -1.41 4.99 19.51
N HIS A 9 -0.15 4.75 19.11
CA HIS A 9 0.99 5.56 19.56
C HIS A 9 1.37 6.67 18.58
N THR A 10 0.73 6.73 17.43
CA THR A 10 1.00 7.79 16.44
C THR A 10 -0.19 8.70 16.25
N ILE A 11 -1.14 8.25 15.45
CA ILE A 11 -2.22 9.11 14.98
C ILE A 11 -3.43 9.15 15.95
N ALA A 12 -3.77 8.03 16.58
CA ALA A 12 -4.97 7.92 17.39
C ALA A 12 -4.90 8.69 18.72
N THR A 13 -3.70 9.12 19.14
CA THR A 13 -3.50 9.93 20.34
C THR A 13 -3.78 11.42 20.11
N GLN A 14 -4.01 11.84 18.87
CA GLN A 14 -4.21 13.22 18.51
C GLN A 14 -5.68 13.49 18.19
N SER A 15 -6.29 14.45 18.86
CA SER A 15 -7.71 14.77 18.72
C SER A 15 -8.11 15.26 17.33
N ASP A 16 -7.16 15.80 16.57
CA ASP A 16 -7.35 16.34 15.22
C ASP A 16 -6.57 15.54 14.15
N ALA A 17 -6.28 14.27 14.43
CA ALA A 17 -5.42 13.43 13.57
C ALA A 17 -5.85 13.45 12.10
N GLY A 18 -7.17 13.42 11.84
CA GLY A 18 -7.70 13.47 10.48
C GLY A 18 -7.49 14.79 9.76
N GLN A 19 -7.10 15.85 10.46
CA GLN A 19 -6.82 17.19 9.92
C GLN A 19 -5.33 17.44 9.69
N GLN A 20 -4.47 16.52 10.15
CA GLN A 20 -3.02 16.66 10.07
C GLN A 20 -2.46 15.90 8.85
N LEU A 21 -1.21 16.23 8.50
CA LEU A 21 -0.50 15.60 7.38
C LEU A 21 0.30 14.39 7.89
N TRP A 22 -0.32 13.22 7.87
CA TRP A 22 0.31 11.97 8.30
C TRP A 22 0.39 10.98 7.15
N MET A 23 1.46 10.19 7.15
CA MET A 23 1.67 9.09 6.21
C MET A 23 2.20 7.86 6.95
N MET A 24 1.74 6.69 6.53
CA MET A 24 2.25 5.39 6.96
C MET A 24 2.46 4.55 5.72
N MET A 25 3.66 3.97 5.56
CA MET A 25 3.98 3.19 4.38
C MET A 25 4.89 2.02 4.71
N GLY A 26 4.84 0.98 3.90
CA GLY A 26 5.71 -0.18 4.03
C GLY A 26 5.08 -1.47 3.52
N ASP A 27 5.77 -2.58 3.80
CA ASP A 27 5.27 -3.94 3.59
C ASP A 27 4.43 -4.34 4.80
N PHE A 28 3.11 -4.49 4.58
CA PHE A 28 2.17 -4.88 5.62
C PHE A 28 1.97 -6.40 5.70
N ASN A 29 2.49 -7.12 4.72
CA ASN A 29 2.39 -8.58 4.61
C ASN A 29 0.97 -9.11 4.90
N SER A 30 -0.02 -8.36 4.46
CA SER A 30 -1.44 -8.63 4.70
C SER A 30 -2.27 -8.16 3.52
N ARG A 31 -3.55 -8.51 3.51
CA ARG A 31 -4.45 -8.28 2.38
C ARG A 31 -5.55 -7.30 2.74
N SER A 32 -5.85 -6.41 1.80
CA SER A 32 -6.95 -5.45 1.95
C SER A 32 -8.27 -6.09 1.52
N ARG A 33 -9.32 -5.83 2.30
CA ARG A 33 -10.68 -6.23 1.94
C ARG A 33 -11.14 -5.58 0.63
N LEU A 34 -10.60 -4.41 0.27
CA LEU A 34 -10.86 -3.77 -1.02
C LEU A 34 -10.46 -4.65 -2.21
N ASP A 35 -9.45 -5.50 -2.04
CA ASP A 35 -8.96 -6.40 -3.07
C ASP A 35 -9.54 -7.82 -2.96
N ASN A 36 -10.46 -8.05 -2.04
CA ASN A 36 -10.92 -9.41 -1.75
C ASN A 36 -11.71 -10.02 -2.93
N ARG A 37 -12.22 -9.21 -3.84
CA ARG A 37 -12.77 -9.69 -5.12
C ARG A 37 -11.76 -10.47 -5.96
N VAL A 38 -10.47 -10.19 -5.78
CA VAL A 38 -9.36 -10.89 -6.46
C VAL A 38 -8.87 -12.08 -5.65
N TYR A 39 -8.70 -11.90 -4.34
CA TYR A 39 -8.19 -12.96 -3.44
C TYR A 39 -9.26 -13.98 -3.07
N ASN A 40 -10.49 -13.53 -2.88
CA ASN A 40 -11.63 -14.38 -2.53
C ASN A 40 -11.46 -15.14 -1.22
N TYR A 41 -10.95 -14.47 -0.19
CA TYR A 41 -10.85 -15.03 1.17
C TYR A 41 -12.20 -15.00 1.90
N PRO A 42 -12.44 -15.91 2.84
CA PRO A 42 -13.59 -15.80 3.75
C PRO A 42 -13.58 -14.47 4.53
N ASP A 43 -14.74 -13.98 4.90
CA ASP A 43 -14.88 -12.69 5.58
C ASP A 43 -14.15 -12.61 6.92
N ASP A 44 -13.93 -13.74 7.58
CA ASP A 44 -13.23 -13.85 8.86
C ASP A 44 -11.75 -14.21 8.73
N ASP A 45 -11.21 -14.18 7.53
CA ASP A 45 -9.80 -14.55 7.29
C ASP A 45 -8.86 -13.58 7.99
N THR A 46 -7.91 -14.13 8.75
CA THR A 46 -6.96 -13.33 9.55
C THR A 46 -6.05 -12.44 8.70
N ARG A 47 -5.86 -12.78 7.40
CA ARG A 47 -5.08 -11.95 6.47
C ARG A 47 -5.72 -10.58 6.21
N LEU A 48 -7.00 -10.42 6.51
CA LEU A 48 -7.75 -9.17 6.32
C LEU A 48 -7.72 -8.25 7.55
N LEU A 49 -7.27 -8.73 8.70
CA LEU A 49 -7.42 -8.02 9.97
C LEU A 49 -6.67 -6.70 10.06
N VAL A 50 -5.47 -6.61 9.49
CA VAL A 50 -4.63 -5.41 9.58
C VAL A 50 -5.30 -4.22 8.89
N HIS A 51 -5.72 -4.41 7.65
CA HIS A 51 -6.34 -3.35 6.87
C HIS A 51 -7.77 -3.04 7.33
N ASP A 52 -8.49 -4.04 7.84
CA ASP A 52 -9.79 -3.81 8.50
C ASP A 52 -9.62 -2.89 9.71
N TYR A 53 -8.59 -3.14 10.54
CA TYR A 53 -8.30 -2.28 11.69
C TYR A 53 -8.01 -0.84 11.26
N ILE A 54 -7.16 -0.66 10.25
CA ILE A 54 -6.83 0.68 9.74
C ILE A 54 -8.09 1.41 9.25
N ALA A 55 -8.93 0.72 8.49
CA ALA A 55 -10.16 1.31 7.94
C ALA A 55 -11.17 1.69 9.04
N GLU A 56 -11.27 0.88 10.10
CA GLU A 56 -12.25 1.07 11.17
C GLU A 56 -11.80 2.05 12.25
N HIS A 57 -10.50 2.16 12.51
CA HIS A 57 -9.98 2.85 13.70
C HIS A 57 -9.04 4.02 13.39
N THR A 58 -8.80 4.34 12.12
CA THR A 58 -7.90 5.44 11.75
C THR A 58 -8.50 6.31 10.64
N PRO A 59 -8.04 7.56 10.49
CA PRO A 59 -8.43 8.41 9.37
C PRO A 59 -7.55 8.19 8.11
N TYR A 60 -6.76 7.14 8.07
CA TYR A 60 -5.89 6.85 6.93
C TYR A 60 -6.67 6.40 5.69
N VAL A 61 -6.24 6.86 4.54
CA VAL A 61 -6.75 6.50 3.21
C VAL A 61 -5.70 5.65 2.50
N ASP A 62 -6.12 4.53 1.92
CA ASP A 62 -5.29 3.69 1.06
C ASP A 62 -5.04 4.43 -0.26
N VAL A 63 -3.83 4.95 -0.44
CA VAL A 63 -3.51 5.89 -1.53
C VAL A 63 -3.69 5.26 -2.91
N ILE A 64 -3.15 4.06 -3.12
CA ILE A 64 -3.24 3.43 -4.46
C ILE A 64 -4.69 3.10 -4.80
N ALA A 65 -5.45 2.58 -3.86
CA ALA A 65 -6.88 2.29 -4.08
C ALA A 65 -7.69 3.57 -4.35
N GLU A 66 -7.38 4.66 -3.65
CA GLU A 66 -8.06 5.96 -3.83
C GLU A 66 -7.74 6.60 -5.17
N LYS A 67 -6.48 6.53 -5.62
CA LYS A 67 -6.04 7.15 -6.87
C LYS A 67 -6.33 6.29 -8.11
N HIS A 68 -6.56 5.00 -7.93
CA HIS A 68 -6.87 4.04 -8.99
C HIS A 68 -8.12 3.23 -8.63
N PRO A 69 -9.29 3.88 -8.51
CA PRO A 69 -10.51 3.22 -8.06
C PRO A 69 -10.94 2.11 -9.03
N GLY A 70 -11.28 0.95 -8.47
CA GLY A 70 -11.71 -0.21 -9.25
C GLY A 70 -10.59 -1.01 -9.91
N GLU A 71 -9.33 -0.56 -9.81
CA GLU A 71 -8.18 -1.25 -10.34
C GLU A 71 -7.46 -2.06 -9.25
N PHE A 72 -6.75 -3.13 -9.66
CA PHE A 72 -5.92 -3.93 -8.77
C PHE A 72 -4.47 -3.87 -9.25
N HIS A 73 -3.62 -3.23 -8.47
CA HIS A 73 -2.19 -3.05 -8.76
C HIS A 73 -1.36 -3.90 -7.82
N THR A 74 -0.76 -4.96 -8.34
CA THR A 74 0.08 -5.86 -7.54
C THR A 74 1.41 -5.20 -7.18
N THR A 75 1.85 -5.41 -5.95
CA THR A 75 3.13 -4.88 -5.45
C THR A 75 4.22 -5.95 -5.35
N THR A 76 3.92 -7.18 -5.74
CA THR A 76 4.89 -8.28 -5.82
C THR A 76 4.81 -8.99 -7.15
N HIS A 77 5.91 -9.67 -7.53
CA HIS A 77 5.92 -10.54 -8.71
C HIS A 77 5.04 -11.78 -8.51
N GLY A 78 4.71 -12.12 -7.26
CA GLY A 78 3.77 -13.19 -6.91
C GLY A 78 2.29 -12.80 -7.03
N GLN A 79 1.99 -11.65 -7.63
CA GLN A 79 0.64 -11.17 -7.91
C GLN A 79 -0.18 -10.83 -6.66
N SER A 80 0.47 -10.32 -5.64
CA SER A 80 -0.19 -9.82 -4.44
C SER A 80 0.02 -8.32 -4.25
N ARG A 81 -0.89 -7.68 -3.53
CA ARG A 81 -0.72 -6.31 -3.06
C ARG A 81 -0.57 -6.36 -1.54
N ILE A 82 0.65 -6.22 -1.07
CA ILE A 82 1.00 -6.27 0.35
C ILE A 82 1.80 -5.05 0.82
N ASP A 83 2.23 -4.21 -0.10
CA ASP A 83 2.89 -2.94 0.18
C ASP A 83 1.87 -1.83 0.01
N PHE A 84 1.82 -0.92 0.96
CA PHE A 84 0.78 0.10 1.04
C PHE A 84 1.38 1.45 1.38
N VAL A 85 0.74 2.50 0.89
CA VAL A 85 0.91 3.87 1.35
C VAL A 85 -0.46 4.35 1.84
N TYR A 86 -0.50 4.75 3.10
CA TYR A 86 -1.66 5.32 3.74
C TYR A 86 -1.39 6.78 4.07
N CYS A 87 -2.32 7.65 3.77
CA CYS A 87 -2.25 9.07 4.11
C CYS A 87 -3.54 9.52 4.78
N THR A 88 -3.43 10.53 5.65
CA THR A 88 -4.62 11.29 6.04
C THR A 88 -5.20 12.01 4.83
N GLN A 89 -6.49 12.31 4.84
CA GLN A 89 -7.17 12.94 3.72
C GLN A 89 -6.52 14.27 3.28
N PRO A 90 -6.13 15.20 4.19
CA PRO A 90 -5.46 16.42 3.78
C PRO A 90 -4.14 16.19 3.04
N LEU A 91 -3.37 15.16 3.42
CA LEU A 91 -2.15 14.81 2.71
C LEU A 91 -2.46 14.11 1.38
N CYS A 92 -3.45 13.23 1.35
CA CYS A 92 -3.89 12.55 0.13
C CYS A 92 -4.33 13.54 -0.96
N GLU A 93 -4.98 14.63 -0.59
CA GLU A 93 -5.40 15.69 -1.51
C GLU A 93 -4.23 16.43 -2.15
N ARG A 94 -3.04 16.36 -1.56
CA ARG A 94 -1.82 16.96 -2.11
C ARG A 94 -1.07 16.05 -3.07
N ILE A 95 -1.54 14.84 -3.28
CA ILE A 95 -0.89 13.88 -4.18
C ILE A 95 -1.15 14.28 -5.62
N THR A 96 -0.06 14.45 -6.37
CA THR A 96 -0.09 14.73 -7.82
C THR A 96 0.14 13.48 -8.66
N ARG A 97 0.77 12.45 -8.08
CA ARG A 97 1.03 11.19 -8.75
C ARG A 97 1.17 10.08 -7.71
N ALA A 98 0.53 8.95 -7.96
CA ALA A 98 0.67 7.74 -7.14
C ALA A 98 0.56 6.52 -8.04
N GLU A 99 1.60 5.68 -8.04
CA GLU A 99 1.60 4.48 -8.88
C GLU A 99 2.51 3.40 -8.33
N VAL A 100 2.23 2.15 -8.71
CA VAL A 100 3.15 1.02 -8.55
C VAL A 100 4.01 0.96 -9.81
N ILE A 101 5.34 0.97 -9.63
CA ILE A 101 6.28 0.99 -10.75
C ILE A 101 6.43 -0.41 -11.33
N VAL A 102 6.10 -0.54 -12.62
CA VAL A 102 6.26 -1.76 -13.40
C VAL A 102 7.06 -1.39 -14.66
N ASP A 103 8.34 -1.71 -14.66
CA ASP A 103 9.24 -1.41 -15.77
C ASP A 103 10.34 -2.47 -15.89
N ASP A 104 11.20 -2.34 -16.88
CA ASP A 104 12.28 -3.29 -17.16
C ASP A 104 13.24 -3.49 -15.97
N PHE A 105 13.38 -2.48 -15.11
CA PHE A 105 14.27 -2.53 -13.96
C PHE A 105 13.63 -3.27 -12.77
N THR A 106 12.32 -3.16 -12.63
CA THR A 106 11.59 -3.73 -11.48
C THR A 106 11.05 -5.13 -11.75
N GLU A 107 10.94 -5.55 -13.02
CA GLU A 107 10.33 -6.82 -13.39
C GLU A 107 11.38 -7.91 -13.62
N PRO A 108 11.02 -9.20 -13.45
CA PRO A 108 11.94 -10.30 -13.69
C PRO A 108 12.46 -10.33 -15.12
N VAL A 109 13.75 -10.61 -15.28
CA VAL A 109 14.35 -10.81 -16.58
C VAL A 109 13.84 -12.12 -17.16
N ARG A 110 13.22 -12.08 -18.34
CA ARG A 110 12.65 -13.25 -19.03
C ARG A 110 13.55 -13.82 -20.12
N ASP A 111 14.58 -13.09 -20.52
CA ASP A 111 15.53 -13.52 -21.54
C ASP A 111 16.66 -14.34 -20.90
N PRO A 112 16.77 -15.66 -21.18
CA PRO A 112 17.82 -16.50 -20.62
C PRO A 112 19.24 -16.03 -20.95
N GLY A 113 19.44 -15.34 -22.08
CA GLY A 113 20.74 -14.77 -22.45
C GLY A 113 21.18 -13.60 -21.59
N LYS A 114 20.28 -13.00 -20.83
CA LYS A 114 20.55 -11.83 -19.96
C LYS A 114 20.60 -12.17 -18.47
N LEU A 115 20.38 -13.43 -18.11
CA LEU A 115 20.17 -13.84 -16.71
C LEU A 115 21.37 -13.67 -15.80
N SER A 116 22.59 -13.71 -16.32
CA SER A 116 23.77 -13.81 -15.46
C SER A 116 24.03 -12.54 -14.64
N ASN A 117 23.53 -11.37 -15.08
CA ASN A 117 23.85 -10.09 -14.45
C ASN A 117 22.67 -9.12 -14.31
N PHE A 118 21.49 -9.49 -14.82
CA PHE A 118 20.32 -8.59 -14.85
C PHE A 118 19.10 -9.30 -14.29
N TYR A 119 19.01 -9.32 -12.99
CA TYR A 119 17.79 -9.70 -12.30
C TYR A 119 17.27 -8.48 -11.53
N HIS A 120 15.98 -8.46 -11.31
CA HIS A 120 15.33 -7.40 -10.55
C HIS A 120 15.94 -7.27 -9.14
N PRO A 121 16.05 -6.05 -8.59
CA PRO A 121 16.65 -5.84 -7.28
C PRO A 121 15.80 -6.38 -6.12
N SER A 122 14.51 -6.61 -6.36
CA SER A 122 13.56 -7.11 -5.37
C SER A 122 12.43 -7.87 -6.08
N ASP A 123 11.75 -8.76 -5.35
CA ASP A 123 10.48 -9.35 -5.80
C ASP A 123 9.27 -8.47 -5.46
N HIS A 124 9.50 -7.29 -4.85
CA HIS A 124 8.52 -6.26 -4.63
C HIS A 124 8.68 -5.14 -5.67
N ARG A 125 7.55 -4.58 -6.09
CA ARG A 125 7.50 -3.42 -6.98
C ARG A 125 7.47 -2.14 -6.15
N PRO A 126 8.26 -1.12 -6.50
CA PRO A 126 8.22 0.16 -5.79
C PRO A 126 6.87 0.86 -5.93
N ILE A 127 6.50 1.59 -4.90
CA ILE A 127 5.38 2.53 -4.97
C ILE A 127 5.96 3.93 -4.98
N LEU A 128 5.53 4.74 -5.93
CA LEU A 128 5.94 6.14 -6.05
C LEU A 128 4.76 7.04 -5.76
N VAL A 129 4.97 8.03 -4.89
CA VAL A 129 3.96 9.02 -4.56
C VAL A 129 4.60 10.41 -4.59
N ASP A 130 4.06 11.29 -5.40
CA ASP A 130 4.48 12.70 -5.48
C ASP A 130 3.45 13.58 -4.81
N PHE A 131 3.92 14.53 -4.01
CA PHE A 131 3.10 15.49 -3.29
C PHE A 131 3.41 16.91 -3.74
N ASP A 132 2.38 17.76 -3.81
CA ASP A 132 2.52 19.21 -3.88
C ASP A 132 2.30 19.76 -2.48
N MET A 133 3.38 20.25 -1.86
CA MET A 133 3.37 20.75 -0.48
C MET A 133 3.30 22.29 -0.40
N LYS A 134 3.13 22.94 -1.52
CA LYS A 134 3.06 24.42 -1.57
C LYS A 134 1.68 24.96 -1.19
#